data_8381c0467df5535e1f282d845beef33a
#
_entry.id   8381c0467df5535e1f282d845beef33a
#
_cell.length_a   1.000
_cell.length_b   1.000
_cell.length_c   1.000
_cell.angle_alpha   90.00
_cell.angle_beta   90.00
_cell.angle_gamma   90.00
#
_symmetry.space_group_name_H-M   'P 1'
#
loop_
_entity.id
_entity.type
_entity.pdbx_description
1 polymer ?
#
loop_
_entity_poly.entity_id
_entity_poly.type
_entity_poly.pdbx_seq_one_letter_code
_entity_poly.pdbx_strand_id
1 'polypeptide(L)'
;STIGSGLYASGLFHHFKEVRFQPSAFFALQVVRTPKEGMITCAGGGYIASGAIEKSKLPSPVMPIGLKFVDLEGAGEVQTPLTLPKDSPKINLGDPIFFQHAKAGELCERFNELLLIQGEKIIDSVKTYRGEGFAFL
;
A
#
# COMPACT_ATOMS: atom_id res chain seq x y z
N SER A 1 25.26 10.90 -1.17
CA SER A 1 23.83 10.90 -0.77
C SER A 1 23.21 9.55 -1.06
N THR A 2 22.54 8.97 -0.09
CA THR A 2 21.84 7.69 -0.25
C THR A 2 20.40 7.99 -0.69
N ILE A 3 20.03 7.61 -1.89
CA ILE A 3 18.70 7.94 -2.45
C ILE A 3 17.62 6.96 -1.98
N GLY A 4 17.93 5.69 -1.81
CA GLY A 4 17.09 4.65 -1.20
C GLY A 4 15.59 4.81 -1.47
N SER A 5 14.82 5.03 -0.40
CA SER A 5 13.34 5.18 -0.43
C SER A 5 12.84 6.31 -1.34
N GLY A 6 13.67 7.28 -1.69
CA GLY A 6 13.29 8.37 -2.60
C GLY A 6 12.87 7.88 -3.99
N LEU A 7 13.47 6.78 -4.46
CA LEU A 7 13.12 6.18 -5.75
C LEU A 7 11.69 5.62 -5.80
N TYR A 8 11.17 5.19 -4.65
CA TYR A 8 9.81 4.67 -4.52
C TYR A 8 8.78 5.76 -4.21
N ALA A 9 9.24 6.95 -3.81
CA ALA A 9 8.40 8.04 -3.33
C ALA A 9 7.38 7.57 -2.29
N SER A 10 7.87 6.89 -1.25
CA SER A 10 7.02 6.40 -0.15
C SER A 10 6.22 7.52 0.53
N GLY A 11 5.14 7.19 1.23
CA GLY A 11 4.19 8.15 1.82
C GLY A 11 4.83 9.21 2.73
N LEU A 12 5.92 8.87 3.42
CA LEU A 12 6.66 9.83 4.24
C LEU A 12 7.22 11.03 3.46
N PHE A 13 7.49 10.88 2.15
CA PHE A 13 7.99 11.96 1.31
C PHE A 13 6.93 13.03 1.01
N HIS A 14 5.65 12.76 1.23
CA HIS A 14 4.58 13.75 1.06
C HIS A 14 4.70 14.95 2.00
N HIS A 15 5.44 14.83 3.09
CA HIS A 15 5.70 15.92 4.04
C HIS A 15 6.78 16.91 3.56
N PHE A 16 7.55 16.56 2.53
CA PHE A 16 8.58 17.45 1.98
C PHE A 16 7.95 18.42 0.96
N LYS A 17 8.04 19.72 1.24
CA LYS A 17 7.42 20.75 0.40
C LYS A 17 8.23 21.08 -0.86
N GLU A 18 9.54 20.94 -0.78
CA GLU A 18 10.49 21.36 -1.82
C GLU A 18 10.75 20.31 -2.89
N VAL A 19 10.52 19.04 -2.58
CA VAL A 19 10.77 17.92 -3.49
C VAL A 19 9.50 17.11 -3.63
N ARG A 20 8.98 17.04 -4.84
CA ARG A 20 7.80 16.21 -5.16
C ARG A 20 8.22 15.02 -6.00
N PHE A 21 8.37 13.88 -5.36
CA PHE A 21 8.48 12.61 -6.07
C PHE A 21 7.09 12.07 -6.41
N GLN A 22 6.99 11.39 -7.53
CA GLN A 22 5.77 10.66 -7.87
C GLN A 22 5.86 9.23 -7.28
N PRO A 23 4.81 8.75 -6.60
CA PRO A 23 4.76 7.37 -6.15
C PRO A 23 4.95 6.40 -7.30
N SER A 24 5.89 5.47 -7.15
CA SER A 24 6.23 4.49 -8.18
C SER A 24 6.15 3.04 -7.72
N ALA A 25 5.90 2.81 -6.43
CA ALA A 25 5.74 1.47 -5.88
C ALA A 25 4.52 1.39 -4.97
N PHE A 26 3.72 0.34 -5.18
CA PHE A 26 2.46 0.10 -4.49
C PHE A 26 2.36 -1.38 -4.15
N PHE A 27 1.52 -1.72 -3.18
CA PHE A 27 1.07 -3.09 -2.98
C PHE A 27 -0.44 -3.17 -3.16
N ALA A 28 -0.94 -4.35 -3.48
CA ALA A 28 -2.37 -4.61 -3.63
C ALA A 28 -2.86 -5.58 -2.57
N LEU A 29 -4.04 -5.31 -2.02
CA LEU A 29 -4.77 -6.21 -1.14
C LEU A 29 -6.06 -6.64 -1.80
N GLN A 30 -6.39 -7.91 -1.69
CA GLN A 30 -7.62 -8.45 -2.24
C GLN A 30 -8.83 -8.12 -1.36
N VAL A 31 -9.94 -7.71 -1.97
CA VAL A 31 -11.22 -7.55 -1.29
C VAL A 31 -11.79 -8.93 -0.95
N VAL A 32 -12.00 -9.19 0.33
CA VAL A 32 -12.50 -10.47 0.85
C VAL A 32 -13.91 -10.37 1.42
N ARG A 33 -14.41 -9.18 1.68
CA ARG A 33 -15.78 -8.95 2.16
C ARG A 33 -16.34 -7.61 1.71
N THR A 34 -17.64 -7.58 1.48
CA THR A 34 -18.44 -6.38 1.24
C THR A 34 -19.60 -6.37 2.25
N PRO A 35 -19.34 -6.02 3.53
CA PRO A 35 -20.31 -6.24 4.61
C PRO A 35 -21.58 -5.41 4.49
N LYS A 36 -21.50 -4.24 3.86
CA LYS A 36 -22.63 -3.35 3.57
C LYS A 36 -22.27 -2.38 2.45
N GLU A 37 -23.26 -1.70 1.92
CA GLU A 37 -23.04 -0.61 0.96
C GLU A 37 -22.06 0.43 1.52
N GLY A 38 -21.14 0.90 0.69
CA GLY A 38 -20.11 1.88 1.07
C GLY A 38 -18.99 1.32 1.96
N MET A 39 -18.87 -0.01 2.12
CA MET A 39 -17.82 -0.62 2.91
C MET A 39 -17.30 -1.90 2.28
N ILE A 40 -15.96 -2.03 2.28
CA ILE A 40 -15.25 -3.25 1.88
C ILE A 40 -14.27 -3.65 2.97
N THR A 41 -13.80 -4.88 2.92
CA THR A 41 -12.71 -5.35 3.77
C THR A 41 -11.68 -6.07 2.90
N CYS A 42 -10.44 -5.63 2.99
CA CYS A 42 -9.31 -6.28 2.33
C CYS A 42 -8.65 -7.30 3.28
N ALA A 43 -8.02 -8.32 2.72
CA ALA A 43 -7.20 -9.27 3.48
C ALA A 43 -5.84 -8.66 3.83
N GLY A 44 -5.42 -8.77 5.08
CA GLY A 44 -4.13 -8.26 5.55
C GLY A 44 -4.05 -6.74 5.51
N GLY A 45 -2.82 -6.22 5.43
CA GLY A 45 -2.55 -4.78 5.25
C GLY A 45 -1.89 -4.08 6.43
N GLY A 46 -1.65 -4.77 7.53
CA GLY A 46 -0.96 -4.24 8.71
C GLY A 46 0.51 -3.90 8.49
N TYR A 47 0.83 -3.29 7.35
CA TYR A 47 2.19 -2.92 6.97
C TYR A 47 2.53 -1.52 7.49
N ILE A 48 2.64 -1.43 8.81
CA ILE A 48 2.91 -0.19 9.54
C ILE A 48 4.42 0.05 9.55
N ALA A 49 4.84 1.25 9.15
CA ALA A 49 6.24 1.61 9.14
C ALA A 49 6.84 1.72 10.55
N SER A 50 8.10 1.38 10.68
CA SER A 50 8.87 1.41 11.92
C SER A 50 8.93 2.80 12.57
N GLY A 51 9.04 2.84 13.89
CA GLY A 51 9.07 4.04 14.72
C GLY A 51 7.82 4.19 15.58
N ALA A 52 7.63 5.37 16.18
CA ALA A 52 6.41 5.67 16.95
C ALA A 52 5.15 5.48 16.09
N ILE A 53 4.12 4.88 16.68
CA ILE A 53 2.85 4.63 15.96
C ILE A 53 2.14 5.96 15.75
N GLU A 54 2.11 6.38 14.49
CA GLU A 54 1.47 7.61 14.03
C GLU A 54 0.72 7.33 12.73
N LYS A 55 -0.25 8.18 12.40
CA LYS A 55 -0.98 8.08 11.12
C LYS A 55 -0.04 8.13 9.90
N SER A 56 1.07 8.85 9.99
CA SER A 56 2.09 8.93 8.94
C SER A 56 2.83 7.61 8.68
N LYS A 57 2.73 6.65 9.60
CA LYS A 57 3.35 5.33 9.49
C LYS A 57 2.44 4.27 8.87
N LEU A 58 1.16 4.59 8.72
CA LEU A 58 0.21 3.70 8.07
C LEU A 58 0.40 3.74 6.54
N PRO A 59 0.17 2.62 5.85
CA PRO A 59 -0.01 2.66 4.41
C PRO A 59 -1.25 3.49 4.07
N SER A 60 -1.35 3.98 2.85
CA SER A 60 -2.49 4.77 2.40
C SER A 60 -3.19 4.09 1.22
N PRO A 61 -4.50 3.85 1.25
CA PRO A 61 -5.23 3.38 0.08
C PRO A 61 -5.23 4.49 -0.98
N VAL A 62 -4.85 4.14 -2.22
CA VAL A 62 -4.69 5.12 -3.29
C VAL A 62 -5.58 4.84 -4.50
N MET A 63 -5.98 3.60 -4.73
CA MET A 63 -6.84 3.25 -5.86
C MET A 63 -7.79 2.11 -5.48
N PRO A 64 -9.09 2.29 -5.71
CA PRO A 64 -9.77 3.49 -6.17
C PRO A 64 -9.57 4.73 -5.29
N ILE A 65 -9.72 5.91 -5.89
CA ILE A 65 -9.52 7.18 -5.17
C ILE A 65 -10.63 7.39 -4.13
N GLY A 66 -10.25 7.97 -2.97
CA GLY A 66 -11.20 8.40 -1.94
C GLY A 66 -11.53 7.35 -0.88
N LEU A 67 -10.92 6.17 -0.96
CA LEU A 67 -11.01 5.16 0.10
C LEU A 67 -10.40 5.69 1.41
N LYS A 68 -11.02 5.33 2.54
CA LYS A 68 -10.52 5.70 3.88
C LYS A 68 -10.56 4.49 4.79
N PHE A 69 -9.61 4.41 5.71
CA PHE A 69 -9.68 3.45 6.80
C PHE A 69 -10.92 3.69 7.66
N VAL A 70 -11.47 2.62 8.20
CA VAL A 70 -12.45 2.71 9.27
C VAL A 70 -11.71 3.14 10.54
N ASP A 71 -12.20 4.19 11.20
CA ASP A 71 -11.63 4.66 12.46
C ASP A 71 -11.59 3.52 13.48
N LEU A 72 -10.56 3.48 14.31
CA LEU A 72 -10.25 2.47 15.31
C LEU A 72 -9.66 1.15 14.77
N GLU A 73 -10.01 0.72 13.56
CA GLU A 73 -9.48 -0.52 12.97
C GLU A 73 -8.17 -0.27 12.20
N GLY A 74 -8.15 0.76 11.36
CA GLY A 74 -6.98 1.12 10.56
C GLY A 74 -6.53 0.01 9.61
N ALA A 75 -5.20 -0.11 9.44
CA ALA A 75 -4.56 -1.19 8.68
C ALA A 75 -4.28 -2.36 9.63
N GLY A 76 -4.96 -3.47 9.44
CA GLY A 76 -4.87 -4.64 10.32
C GLY A 76 -4.01 -5.78 9.76
N GLU A 77 -3.46 -6.59 10.65
CA GLU A 77 -2.67 -7.76 10.29
C GLU A 77 -3.48 -8.76 9.45
N VAL A 78 -4.70 -9.07 9.90
CA VAL A 78 -5.59 -10.05 9.26
C VAL A 78 -6.50 -9.41 8.22
N GLN A 79 -6.96 -8.19 8.50
CA GLN A 79 -7.94 -7.52 7.66
C GLN A 79 -7.81 -5.99 7.76
N THR A 80 -8.17 -5.32 6.67
CA THR A 80 -8.20 -3.87 6.57
C THR A 80 -9.55 -3.43 6.05
N PRO A 81 -10.48 -2.96 6.93
CA PRO A 81 -11.76 -2.43 6.51
C PRO A 81 -11.61 -0.99 6.00
N LEU A 82 -12.31 -0.71 4.90
CA LEU A 82 -12.30 0.58 4.21
C LEU A 82 -13.72 1.06 3.95
N THR A 83 -13.90 2.38 4.03
CA THR A 83 -15.10 3.05 3.56
C THR A 83 -14.90 3.57 2.15
N LEU A 84 -15.97 3.51 1.35
CA LEU A 84 -16.02 3.95 -0.04
C LEU A 84 -16.70 5.32 -0.12
N PRO A 85 -16.23 6.22 -0.99
CA PRO A 85 -16.99 7.40 -1.34
C PRO A 85 -18.28 7.01 -2.08
N LYS A 86 -19.32 7.88 -2.04
CA LYS A 86 -20.61 7.62 -2.69
C LYS A 86 -20.51 7.34 -4.19
N ASP A 87 -19.56 8.01 -4.85
CA ASP A 87 -19.34 7.88 -6.30
C ASP A 87 -18.24 6.86 -6.65
N SER A 88 -17.93 5.96 -5.72
CA SER A 88 -16.95 4.90 -5.97
C SER A 88 -17.44 3.94 -7.05
N PRO A 89 -16.55 3.45 -7.93
CA PRO A 89 -16.90 2.36 -8.81
C PRO A 89 -17.34 1.13 -8.00
N LYS A 90 -18.16 0.28 -8.61
CA LYS A 90 -18.56 -0.98 -7.98
C LYS A 90 -17.30 -1.84 -7.75
N ILE A 91 -17.11 -2.25 -6.51
CA ILE A 91 -16.00 -3.13 -6.10
C ILE A 91 -16.61 -4.50 -5.75
N ASN A 92 -16.02 -5.56 -6.26
CA ASN A 92 -16.45 -6.93 -6.06
C ASN A 92 -15.47 -7.70 -5.18
N LEU A 93 -15.89 -8.85 -4.69
CA LEU A 93 -14.97 -9.80 -4.04
C LEU A 93 -13.90 -10.22 -5.03
N GLY A 94 -12.66 -10.22 -4.57
CA GLY A 94 -11.50 -10.55 -5.39
C GLY A 94 -10.79 -9.36 -6.03
N ASP A 95 -11.46 -8.20 -6.14
CA ASP A 95 -10.86 -7.02 -6.74
C ASP A 95 -9.64 -6.53 -5.93
N PRO A 96 -8.59 -6.03 -6.59
CA PRO A 96 -7.43 -5.47 -5.92
C PRO A 96 -7.69 -4.03 -5.47
N ILE A 97 -7.27 -3.70 -4.26
CA ILE A 97 -7.16 -2.33 -3.76
C ILE A 97 -5.68 -1.99 -3.63
N PHE A 98 -5.25 -0.90 -4.24
CA PHE A 98 -3.85 -0.49 -4.23
C PHE A 98 -3.55 0.46 -3.08
N PHE A 99 -2.41 0.22 -2.45
CA PHE A 99 -1.92 1.01 -1.32
C PHE A 99 -0.52 1.53 -1.60
N GLN A 100 -0.26 2.75 -1.18
CA GLN A 100 1.08 3.29 -1.08
C GLN A 100 1.63 2.95 0.31
N HIS A 101 2.83 2.40 0.35
CA HIS A 101 3.55 2.12 1.59
C HIS A 101 4.07 3.42 2.24
N ALA A 102 4.20 3.43 3.57
CA ALA A 102 4.75 4.60 4.27
C ALA A 102 6.28 4.71 4.11
N LYS A 103 7.00 3.58 4.18
CA LYS A 103 8.44 3.47 3.93
C LYS A 103 8.73 2.30 3.00
N ALA A 104 9.76 2.42 2.15
CA ALA A 104 10.11 1.38 1.18
C ALA A 104 10.58 0.07 1.85
N GLY A 105 11.16 0.15 3.05
CA GLY A 105 11.58 -1.02 3.81
C GLY A 105 10.45 -2.00 4.06
N GLU A 106 9.31 -1.54 4.55
CA GLU A 106 8.15 -2.40 4.81
C GLU A 106 7.62 -3.09 3.56
N LEU A 107 7.72 -2.44 2.39
CA LEU A 107 7.37 -3.07 1.14
C LEU A 107 8.34 -4.19 0.78
N CYS A 108 9.65 -3.89 0.78
CA CYS A 108 10.68 -4.82 0.32
C CYS A 108 10.99 -5.95 1.30
N GLU A 109 10.67 -5.81 2.59
CA GLU A 109 10.80 -6.88 3.57
C GLU A 109 9.61 -7.86 3.58
N ARG A 110 8.45 -7.44 3.04
CA ARG A 110 7.22 -8.25 3.10
C ARG A 110 6.90 -8.97 1.80
N PHE A 111 7.32 -8.44 0.68
CA PHE A 111 7.06 -9.01 -0.64
C PHE A 111 8.35 -9.56 -1.25
N ASN A 112 8.25 -10.72 -1.89
CA ASN A 112 9.41 -11.37 -2.51
C ASN A 112 9.83 -10.72 -3.83
N GLU A 113 8.88 -10.12 -4.53
CA GLU A 113 9.10 -9.49 -5.84
C GLU A 113 8.23 -8.26 -6.04
N LEU A 114 8.66 -7.42 -6.95
CA LEU A 114 7.91 -6.29 -7.48
C LEU A 114 7.66 -6.53 -8.97
N LEU A 115 6.41 -6.41 -9.38
CA LEU A 115 6.02 -6.47 -10.79
C LEU A 115 6.26 -5.10 -11.43
N LEU A 116 7.01 -5.06 -12.52
CA LEU A 116 7.26 -3.84 -13.28
C LEU A 116 6.12 -3.62 -14.27
N ILE A 117 5.47 -2.46 -14.18
CA ILE A 117 4.30 -2.13 -15.00
C ILE A 117 4.65 -0.97 -15.92
N GLN A 118 4.33 -1.15 -17.21
CA GLN A 118 4.41 -0.10 -18.21
C GLN A 118 3.06 0.01 -18.94
N GLY A 119 2.39 1.13 -18.75
CA GLY A 119 1.00 1.29 -19.19
C GLY A 119 0.10 0.28 -18.47
N GLU A 120 -0.56 -0.59 -19.23
CA GLU A 120 -1.46 -1.63 -18.70
C GLU A 120 -0.83 -3.04 -18.69
N LYS A 121 0.48 -3.13 -18.92
CA LYS A 121 1.17 -4.41 -19.05
C LYS A 121 2.21 -4.60 -17.95
N ILE A 122 2.25 -5.81 -17.39
CA ILE A 122 3.39 -6.29 -16.62
C ILE A 122 4.47 -6.65 -17.62
N ILE A 123 5.61 -5.97 -17.55
CA ILE A 123 6.73 -6.16 -18.48
C ILE A 123 7.85 -7.02 -17.90
N ASP A 124 7.96 -7.08 -16.57
CA ASP A 124 8.99 -7.85 -15.87
C ASP A 124 8.64 -8.00 -14.39
N SER A 125 9.44 -8.79 -13.66
CA SER A 125 9.45 -8.82 -12.20
C SER A 125 10.88 -8.76 -11.68
N VAL A 126 11.08 -8.11 -10.53
CA VAL A 126 12.38 -8.01 -9.86
C VAL A 126 12.24 -8.45 -8.42
N LYS A 127 13.23 -9.20 -7.93
CA LYS A 127 13.25 -9.62 -6.54
C LYS A 127 13.55 -8.44 -5.61
N THR A 128 12.90 -8.45 -4.47
CA THR A 128 13.27 -7.59 -3.33
C THR A 128 14.40 -8.26 -2.55
N TYR A 129 14.96 -7.58 -1.54
CA TYR A 129 15.95 -8.23 -0.66
C TYR A 129 15.36 -9.41 0.13
N ARG A 130 14.03 -9.43 0.40
CA ARG A 130 13.35 -10.63 0.91
C ARG A 130 13.41 -11.78 -0.11
N GLY A 131 13.08 -11.49 -1.36
CA GLY A 131 13.11 -12.47 -2.44
C GLY A 131 14.52 -13.00 -2.74
N GLU A 132 15.55 -12.19 -2.47
CA GLU A 132 16.96 -12.58 -2.53
C GLU A 132 17.45 -13.33 -1.28
N GLY A 133 16.64 -13.44 -0.23
CA GLY A 133 17.01 -14.10 1.03
C GLY A 133 17.80 -13.20 2.00
N PHE A 134 17.82 -11.88 1.79
CA PHE A 134 18.55 -10.93 2.62
C PHE A 134 17.69 -10.15 3.63
N ALA A 135 16.45 -10.56 3.84
CA ALA A 135 15.64 -10.06 4.94
C ALA A 135 15.88 -10.95 6.18
N PHE A 136 16.67 -10.45 7.11
CA PHE A 136 17.08 -11.18 8.32
C PHE A 136 16.21 -10.89 9.55
N LEU A 137 15.05 -10.30 9.36
CA LEU A 137 14.08 -9.91 10.38
C LEU A 137 12.89 -10.85 10.44
#